data_9879fb22e8aa749e635b96558b478506
#
_entry.id   9879fb22e8aa749e635b96558b478506
#
_cell.length_a   1.000
_cell.length_b   1.000
_cell.length_c   1.000
_cell.angle_alpha   90.00
_cell.angle_beta   90.00
_cell.angle_gamma   90.00
#
_symmetry.space_group_name_H-M   'P 1'
#
loop_
_entity.id
_entity.type
_entity.pdbx_description
1 polymer ?
#
loop_
_entity_poly.entity_id
_entity_poly.type
_entity_poly.pdbx_seq_one_letter_code
_entity_poly.pdbx_strand_id
1 'polypeptide(L)'
;MAKEKKKHESNIMGGNNTAQPGDDGIVFVDYKDESSLEDVDRLVACDLSEPYSIFTYRYFLNRFPDLCILAFDQASGEVCGCVVGKIDSEEVAPHAMVEATDKNETNSNIINKDNNAIVQTGYIGMLAVSKSHRRKGIGKDLVRRVLKRMKDRGCESVTLETVSVFVVW
;
A
#
# COMPACT_ATOMS: atom_id res chain seq x y z
N MET A 1 30.32 24.89 -16.87
CA MET A 1 28.87 24.75 -17.09
C MET A 1 28.24 24.20 -15.81
N ALA A 2 27.61 25.06 -15.04
CA ALA A 2 27.02 24.73 -13.77
C ALA A 2 25.60 24.14 -14.00
N LYS A 3 25.33 22.96 -13.46
CA LYS A 3 23.99 22.38 -13.46
C LYS A 3 23.16 23.00 -12.33
N GLU A 4 22.20 23.82 -12.70
CA GLU A 4 21.19 24.37 -11.78
C GLU A 4 20.38 23.23 -11.16
N LYS A 5 20.47 23.12 -9.83
CA LYS A 5 19.56 22.30 -9.04
C LYS A 5 18.22 23.06 -8.91
N LYS A 6 17.19 22.60 -9.61
CA LYS A 6 15.82 23.07 -9.36
C LYS A 6 15.40 22.65 -7.94
N LYS A 7 15.27 23.65 -7.08
CA LYS A 7 14.60 23.53 -5.78
C LYS A 7 13.11 23.35 -6.04
N HIS A 8 12.57 22.18 -5.73
CA HIS A 8 11.12 21.97 -5.65
C HIS A 8 10.64 22.54 -4.31
N GLU A 9 10.06 23.70 -4.33
CA GLU A 9 9.22 24.20 -3.23
C GLU A 9 7.86 23.50 -3.36
N SER A 10 7.63 22.49 -2.54
CA SER A 10 6.32 21.84 -2.42
C SER A 10 5.44 22.66 -1.53
N ASN A 11 4.45 23.32 -2.13
CA ASN A 11 3.36 24.02 -1.46
C ASN A 11 2.42 22.99 -0.81
N ILE A 12 2.60 22.72 0.49
CA ILE A 12 1.76 21.83 1.28
C ILE A 12 0.62 22.67 1.86
N MET A 13 -0.47 22.87 1.11
CA MET A 13 -1.71 23.40 1.66
C MET A 13 -2.93 22.58 1.22
N GLY A 14 -3.62 22.04 2.22
CA GLY A 14 -5.05 21.72 2.15
C GLY A 14 -5.45 20.27 1.86
N GLY A 15 -5.50 19.46 2.89
CA GLY A 15 -6.21 18.19 2.91
C GLY A 15 -6.04 17.56 4.29
N ASN A 16 -7.16 17.27 4.98
CA ASN A 16 -7.17 16.63 6.30
C ASN A 16 -6.46 15.28 6.27
N ASN A 17 -5.14 15.31 6.40
CA ASN A 17 -4.30 14.14 6.60
C ASN A 17 -3.68 14.26 7.99
N THR A 18 -4.15 13.46 8.93
CA THR A 18 -3.50 13.24 10.21
C THR A 18 -2.16 12.53 9.97
N ALA A 19 -1.16 13.30 9.53
CA ALA A 19 0.24 12.89 9.61
C ALA A 19 0.58 12.80 11.10
N GLN A 20 0.60 11.61 11.66
CA GLN A 20 1.18 11.35 12.96
C GLN A 20 2.69 11.21 12.73
N PRO A 21 3.54 12.14 13.22
CA PRO A 21 4.97 11.97 13.16
C PRO A 21 5.34 10.75 14.01
N GLY A 22 6.01 9.79 13.41
CA GLY A 22 6.78 8.81 14.16
C GLY A 22 7.94 9.53 14.85
N ASP A 23 8.40 9.01 15.98
CA ASP A 23 9.47 9.58 16.82
C ASP A 23 10.81 9.77 16.07
N ASP A 24 10.93 9.27 14.86
CA ASP A 24 12.14 9.23 14.01
C ASP A 24 12.12 10.21 12.83
N GLY A 25 11.24 11.21 12.80
CA GLY A 25 11.16 12.18 11.69
C GLY A 25 10.61 11.59 10.39
N ILE A 26 9.89 10.48 10.44
CA ILE A 26 9.26 9.86 9.28
C ILE A 26 7.79 10.28 9.20
N VAL A 27 7.39 10.80 8.04
CA VAL A 27 5.99 11.17 7.75
C VAL A 27 5.40 10.24 6.71
N PHE A 28 4.19 9.75 6.98
CA PHE A 28 3.44 8.90 6.07
C PHE A 28 2.40 9.74 5.32
N VAL A 29 2.42 9.68 4.00
CA VAL A 29 1.48 10.41 3.14
C VAL A 29 0.86 9.48 2.12
N ASP A 30 -0.33 9.83 1.66
CA ASP A 30 -1.00 9.11 0.59
C ASP A 30 -0.37 9.44 -0.76
N TYR A 31 -0.32 8.45 -1.64
CA TYR A 31 0.00 8.70 -3.03
C TYR A 31 -1.05 9.66 -3.64
N LYS A 32 -0.59 10.68 -4.33
CA LYS A 32 -1.46 11.70 -4.91
C LYS A 32 -1.47 11.67 -6.43
N ASP A 33 -0.29 11.62 -7.03
CA ASP A 33 -0.12 11.77 -8.47
C ASP A 33 1.20 11.15 -8.98
N GLU A 34 1.39 11.18 -10.29
CA GLU A 34 2.56 10.59 -10.95
C GLU A 34 3.90 11.23 -10.57
N SER A 35 3.93 12.36 -9.89
CA SER A 35 5.19 12.98 -9.46
C SER A 35 6.00 12.09 -8.51
N SER A 36 5.29 11.21 -7.77
CA SER A 36 5.90 10.25 -6.85
C SER A 36 6.14 8.86 -7.46
N LEU A 37 5.77 8.67 -8.74
CA LEU A 37 5.90 7.37 -9.40
C LEU A 37 7.35 6.91 -9.54
N GLU A 38 8.25 7.82 -9.91
CA GLU A 38 9.69 7.54 -10.03
C GLU A 38 10.30 7.12 -8.69
N ASP A 39 9.85 7.71 -7.59
CA ASP A 39 10.31 7.35 -6.25
C ASP A 39 9.85 5.95 -5.85
N VAL A 40 8.59 5.60 -6.16
CA VAL A 40 8.06 4.25 -5.91
C VAL A 40 8.81 3.22 -6.73
N ASP A 41 8.98 3.46 -8.04
CA ASP A 41 9.73 2.56 -8.94
C ASP A 41 11.18 2.37 -8.45
N ARG A 42 11.89 3.45 -8.13
CA ARG A 42 13.24 3.40 -7.60
C ARG A 42 13.35 2.55 -6.34
N LEU A 43 12.42 2.73 -5.38
CA LEU A 43 12.42 1.96 -4.13
C LEU A 43 12.16 0.48 -4.36
N VAL A 44 11.17 0.16 -5.18
CA VAL A 44 10.77 -1.23 -5.45
C VAL A 44 11.81 -1.94 -6.30
N ALA A 45 12.34 -1.27 -7.35
CA ALA A 45 13.35 -1.84 -8.23
C ALA A 45 14.69 -2.15 -7.55
N CYS A 46 15.02 -1.45 -6.45
CA CYS A 46 16.27 -1.71 -5.70
C CYS A 46 16.37 -3.12 -5.12
N ASP A 47 15.25 -3.80 -4.89
CA ASP A 47 15.22 -5.10 -4.23
C ASP A 47 14.67 -6.22 -5.14
N LEU A 48 14.25 -5.88 -6.37
CA LEU A 48 13.77 -6.83 -7.36
C LEU A 48 14.87 -7.20 -8.36
N SER A 49 14.94 -8.48 -8.71
CA SER A 49 15.79 -8.96 -9.82
C SER A 49 15.26 -8.49 -11.18
N GLU A 50 13.95 -8.35 -11.32
CA GLU A 50 13.27 -7.85 -12.51
C GLU A 50 12.30 -6.72 -12.10
N PRO A 51 12.49 -5.50 -12.63
CA PRO A 51 11.60 -4.39 -12.33
C PRO A 51 10.22 -4.61 -12.96
N TYR A 52 9.18 -4.17 -12.27
CA TYR A 52 7.83 -4.16 -12.84
C TYR A 52 7.73 -3.18 -14.03
N SER A 53 6.81 -3.46 -14.95
CA SER A 53 6.51 -2.51 -16.00
C SER A 53 5.84 -1.25 -15.42
N ILE A 54 6.04 -0.10 -16.06
CA ILE A 54 5.38 1.16 -15.67
C ILE A 54 3.84 1.03 -15.64
N PHE A 55 3.27 0.17 -16.48
CA PHE A 55 1.82 -0.09 -16.49
C PHE A 55 1.34 -0.79 -15.23
N THR A 56 2.16 -1.65 -14.63
CA THR A 56 1.86 -2.31 -13.35
C THR A 56 1.75 -1.28 -12.23
N TYR A 57 2.72 -0.36 -12.12
CA TYR A 57 2.64 0.72 -11.14
C TYR A 57 1.40 1.58 -11.34
N ARG A 58 1.16 2.05 -12.57
CA ARG A 58 -0.01 2.88 -12.90
C ARG A 58 -1.34 2.20 -12.60
N TYR A 59 -1.43 0.90 -12.82
CA TYR A 59 -2.64 0.15 -12.48
C TYR A 59 -2.98 0.29 -10.99
N PHE A 60 -2.02 0.04 -10.10
CA PHE A 60 -2.25 0.14 -8.67
C PHE A 60 -2.46 1.60 -8.23
N LEU A 61 -1.55 2.47 -8.60
CA LEU A 61 -1.48 3.84 -8.12
C LEU A 61 -2.67 4.69 -8.57
N ASN A 62 -3.13 4.50 -9.80
CA ASN A 62 -4.27 5.26 -10.33
C ASN A 62 -5.63 4.67 -9.93
N ARG A 63 -5.70 3.34 -9.74
CA ARG A 63 -6.96 2.69 -9.39
C ARG A 63 -7.21 2.65 -7.88
N PHE A 64 -6.17 2.56 -7.08
CA PHE A 64 -6.23 2.43 -5.62
C PHE A 64 -5.29 3.41 -4.91
N PRO A 65 -5.34 4.73 -5.20
CA PRO A 65 -4.38 5.70 -4.68
C PRO A 65 -4.36 5.75 -3.15
N ASP A 66 -5.49 5.55 -2.51
CA ASP A 66 -5.63 5.54 -1.05
C ASP A 66 -5.14 4.24 -0.38
N LEU A 67 -4.85 3.18 -1.16
CA LEU A 67 -4.14 1.98 -0.69
C LEU A 67 -2.64 2.03 -1.01
N CYS A 68 -2.16 3.19 -1.49
CA CYS A 68 -0.77 3.45 -1.79
C CYS A 68 -0.24 4.54 -0.85
N ILE A 69 0.68 4.16 0.05
CA ILE A 69 1.18 5.03 1.11
C ILE A 69 2.69 5.14 0.98
N LEU A 70 3.19 6.37 1.07
CA LEU A 70 4.61 6.70 1.03
C LEU A 70 5.10 7.11 2.40
N ALA A 71 6.32 6.73 2.74
CA ALA A 71 7.04 7.22 3.90
C ALA A 71 8.15 8.18 3.46
N PHE A 72 8.14 9.39 4.00
CA PHE A 72 9.14 10.43 3.74
C PHE A 72 10.02 10.64 4.96
N ASP A 73 11.30 10.76 4.74
CA ASP A 73 12.22 11.28 5.73
C ASP A 73 12.17 12.82 5.71
N GLN A 74 11.74 13.44 6.79
CA GLN A 74 11.62 14.90 6.90
C GLN A 74 12.97 15.60 6.81
N ALA A 75 14.05 14.96 7.23
CA ALA A 75 15.37 15.56 7.22
C ALA A 75 15.95 15.68 5.79
N SER A 76 15.75 14.66 4.96
CA SER A 76 16.22 14.66 3.57
C SER A 76 15.15 15.14 2.58
N GLY A 77 13.86 15.04 2.92
CA GLY A 77 12.73 15.26 2.03
C GLY A 77 12.54 14.15 1.00
N GLU A 78 13.22 13.00 1.17
CA GLU A 78 13.18 11.88 0.22
C GLU A 78 12.19 10.80 0.64
N VAL A 79 11.62 10.11 -0.36
CA VAL A 79 10.82 8.91 -0.12
C VAL A 79 11.73 7.77 0.32
N CYS A 80 11.50 7.27 1.52
CA CYS A 80 12.29 6.21 2.14
C CYS A 80 11.56 4.87 2.27
N GLY A 81 10.25 4.84 1.99
CA GLY A 81 9.46 3.62 1.99
C GLY A 81 8.14 3.78 1.26
N CYS A 82 7.57 2.67 0.80
CA CYS A 82 6.25 2.65 0.18
C CYS A 82 5.55 1.31 0.43
N VAL A 83 4.21 1.35 0.45
CA VAL A 83 3.34 0.18 0.32
C VAL A 83 2.33 0.47 -0.78
N VAL A 84 2.09 -0.53 -1.63
CA VAL A 84 1.15 -0.46 -2.75
C VAL A 84 0.20 -1.65 -2.66
N GLY A 85 -1.09 -1.37 -2.58
CA GLY A 85 -2.12 -2.39 -2.46
C GLY A 85 -3.30 -2.18 -3.39
N LYS A 86 -4.15 -3.20 -3.46
CA LYS A 86 -5.44 -3.18 -4.17
C LYS A 86 -6.50 -3.94 -3.37
N ILE A 87 -7.75 -3.82 -3.81
CA ILE A 87 -8.85 -4.64 -3.33
C ILE A 87 -9.44 -5.36 -4.54
N ASP A 88 -9.57 -6.66 -4.42
CA ASP A 88 -10.30 -7.52 -5.34
C ASP A 88 -11.69 -7.82 -4.75
N SER A 89 -12.72 -7.81 -5.60
CA SER A 89 -14.09 -8.12 -5.21
C SER A 89 -14.55 -9.33 -6.00
N GLU A 90 -14.97 -10.38 -5.32
CA GLU A 90 -15.45 -11.61 -5.91
C GLU A 90 -16.91 -11.83 -5.53
N GLU A 91 -17.72 -12.24 -6.52
CA GLU A 91 -19.07 -12.68 -6.26
C GLU A 91 -19.05 -14.15 -5.83
N VAL A 92 -19.53 -14.41 -4.62
CA VAL A 92 -19.61 -15.79 -4.06
C VAL A 92 -21.06 -16.24 -4.02
N ALA A 93 -21.34 -17.38 -4.64
CA ALA A 93 -22.66 -17.97 -4.61
C ALA A 93 -23.05 -18.35 -3.17
N PRO A 94 -24.34 -18.20 -2.76
CA PRO A 94 -24.80 -18.42 -1.39
C PRO A 94 -24.46 -19.80 -0.81
N HIS A 95 -24.34 -20.81 -1.68
CA HIS A 95 -24.03 -22.18 -1.29
C HIS A 95 -22.60 -22.35 -0.74
N ALA A 96 -21.64 -21.54 -1.19
CA ALA A 96 -20.24 -21.64 -0.74
C ALA A 96 -19.99 -21.03 0.66
N MET A 97 -20.95 -20.24 1.19
CA MET A 97 -20.82 -19.58 2.49
C MET A 97 -21.21 -20.45 3.69
N VAL A 98 -21.92 -21.56 3.46
CA VAL A 98 -22.49 -22.38 4.56
C VAL A 98 -21.43 -23.18 5.30
N GLU A 99 -20.25 -23.41 4.69
CA GLU A 99 -19.19 -24.21 5.31
C GLU A 99 -18.18 -23.42 6.15
N ALA A 100 -18.21 -22.07 6.11
CA ALA A 100 -17.19 -21.23 6.73
C ALA A 100 -17.64 -20.43 7.96
N THR A 101 -18.88 -20.50 8.39
CA THR A 101 -19.36 -19.67 9.50
C THR A 101 -19.57 -20.45 10.79
N ASP A 102 -18.64 -20.25 11.73
CA ASP A 102 -18.95 -20.36 13.16
C ASP A 102 -19.94 -19.25 13.52
N LYS A 103 -21.06 -19.67 14.13
CA LYS A 103 -22.25 -18.85 14.39
C LYS A 103 -21.95 -17.77 15.43
N ASN A 104 -21.56 -16.56 15.10
CA ASN A 104 -21.74 -15.40 16.02
C ASN A 104 -21.23 -14.04 15.54
N GLU A 105 -21.04 -13.75 14.26
CA GLU A 105 -20.79 -12.37 13.85
C GLU A 105 -21.68 -11.96 12.68
N THR A 106 -22.49 -10.92 12.90
CA THR A 106 -23.27 -10.22 11.89
C THR A 106 -22.31 -9.43 10.99
N ASN A 107 -21.78 -10.08 9.97
CA ASN A 107 -21.04 -9.40 8.92
C ASN A 107 -22.03 -8.77 7.92
N SER A 108 -21.89 -7.46 7.71
CA SER A 108 -22.67 -6.70 6.73
C SER A 108 -22.19 -7.01 5.31
N ASN A 109 -22.51 -8.21 4.81
CA ASN A 109 -22.27 -8.55 3.41
C ASN A 109 -23.21 -7.74 2.52
N ILE A 110 -22.68 -7.02 1.54
CA ILE A 110 -23.48 -6.36 0.51
C ILE A 110 -24.05 -7.45 -0.40
N ILE A 111 -25.35 -7.71 -0.29
CA ILE A 111 -26.06 -8.70 -1.11
C ILE A 111 -26.55 -8.02 -2.38
N ASN A 112 -26.15 -8.52 -3.55
CA ASN A 112 -26.66 -8.09 -4.84
C ASN A 112 -28.09 -8.60 -5.10
N LYS A 113 -28.76 -8.04 -6.15
CA LYS A 113 -30.14 -8.43 -6.55
C LYS A 113 -30.31 -9.91 -6.84
N ASP A 114 -29.22 -10.64 -7.12
CA ASP A 114 -29.21 -12.07 -7.45
C ASP A 114 -28.85 -12.95 -6.23
N ASN A 115 -28.92 -12.42 -5.00
CA ASN A 115 -28.53 -13.09 -3.75
C ASN A 115 -27.06 -13.55 -3.67
N ASN A 116 -26.18 -13.04 -4.51
CA ASN A 116 -24.75 -13.28 -4.41
C ASN A 116 -24.12 -12.35 -3.37
N ALA A 117 -23.31 -12.88 -2.49
CA ALA A 117 -22.50 -12.07 -1.59
C ALA A 117 -21.23 -11.59 -2.30
N ILE A 118 -20.86 -10.33 -2.09
CA ILE A 118 -19.59 -9.79 -2.57
C ILE A 118 -18.58 -9.89 -1.43
N VAL A 119 -17.55 -10.70 -1.62
CA VAL A 119 -16.41 -10.79 -0.71
C VAL A 119 -15.30 -9.90 -1.22
N GLN A 120 -14.78 -9.04 -0.34
CA GLN A 120 -13.65 -8.18 -0.64
C GLN A 120 -12.37 -8.72 -0.01
N THR A 121 -11.35 -8.88 -0.84
CA THR A 121 -10.02 -9.33 -0.42
C THR A 121 -8.99 -8.25 -0.74
N GLY A 122 -8.24 -7.84 0.27
CA GLY A 122 -7.10 -6.95 0.09
C GLY A 122 -5.88 -7.70 -0.47
N TYR A 123 -5.09 -7.03 -1.29
CA TYR A 123 -3.83 -7.55 -1.80
C TYR A 123 -2.73 -6.50 -1.66
N ILE A 124 -1.63 -6.85 -0.98
CA ILE A 124 -0.43 -6.02 -0.91
C ILE A 124 0.52 -6.50 -2.01
N GLY A 125 0.63 -5.71 -3.07
CA GLY A 125 1.45 -6.03 -4.23
C GLY A 125 2.91 -5.62 -4.08
N MET A 126 3.18 -4.52 -3.36
CA MET A 126 4.54 -4.01 -3.20
C MET A 126 4.73 -3.43 -1.80
N LEU A 127 5.88 -3.73 -1.21
CA LEU A 127 6.35 -3.15 0.05
C LEU A 127 7.86 -2.98 -0.03
N ALA A 128 8.32 -1.74 0.03
CA ALA A 128 9.75 -1.46 -0.02
C ALA A 128 10.14 -0.43 1.04
N VAL A 129 11.34 -0.59 1.60
CA VAL A 129 11.99 0.39 2.50
C VAL A 129 13.45 0.49 2.11
N SER A 130 13.92 1.73 1.88
CA SER A 130 15.31 2.00 1.51
C SER A 130 16.28 1.40 2.53
N LYS A 131 17.41 0.89 2.07
CA LYS A 131 18.39 0.16 2.92
C LYS A 131 18.84 0.97 4.14
N SER A 132 19.01 2.28 3.97
CA SER A 132 19.42 3.21 5.05
C SER A 132 18.35 3.43 6.13
N HIS A 133 17.09 3.11 5.82
CA HIS A 133 15.94 3.32 6.72
C HIS A 133 15.35 2.02 7.26
N ARG A 134 15.95 0.86 6.96
CA ARG A 134 15.50 -0.44 7.49
C ARG A 134 15.72 -0.54 9.00
N ARG A 135 14.99 -1.44 9.63
CA ARG A 135 15.03 -1.74 11.08
C ARG A 135 14.51 -0.60 11.98
N LYS A 136 13.96 0.46 11.40
CA LYS A 136 13.30 1.59 12.11
C LYS A 136 11.77 1.43 12.24
N GLY A 137 11.20 0.27 11.89
CA GLY A 137 9.75 0.02 12.00
C GLY A 137 8.90 0.53 10.83
N ILE A 138 9.47 1.27 9.87
CA ILE A 138 8.75 1.90 8.75
C ILE A 138 7.88 0.90 7.98
N GLY A 139 8.43 -0.26 7.61
CA GLY A 139 7.67 -1.29 6.89
C GLY A 139 6.47 -1.80 7.69
N LYS A 140 6.62 -1.99 9.00
CA LYS A 140 5.54 -2.38 9.90
C LYS A 140 4.43 -1.32 9.94
N ASP A 141 4.79 -0.06 9.98
CA ASP A 141 3.83 1.04 10.05
C ASP A 141 3.10 1.25 8.71
N LEU A 142 3.79 1.09 7.57
CA LEU A 142 3.18 1.07 6.24
C LEU A 142 2.13 -0.05 6.13
N VAL A 143 2.50 -1.29 6.50
CA VAL A 143 1.58 -2.43 6.48
C VAL A 143 0.39 -2.19 7.40
N ARG A 144 0.61 -1.74 8.63
CA ARG A 144 -0.47 -1.46 9.58
C ARG A 144 -1.47 -0.43 9.04
N ARG A 145 -0.99 0.61 8.36
CA ARG A 145 -1.82 1.66 7.76
C ARG A 145 -2.66 1.13 6.60
N VAL A 146 -2.06 0.38 5.67
CA VAL A 146 -2.81 -0.19 4.54
C VAL A 146 -3.81 -1.25 5.00
N LEU A 147 -3.46 -2.11 5.96
CA LEU A 147 -4.38 -3.09 6.54
C LEU A 147 -5.60 -2.41 7.19
N LYS A 148 -5.37 -1.31 7.93
CA LYS A 148 -6.48 -0.54 8.50
C LYS A 148 -7.42 -0.03 7.40
N ARG A 149 -6.90 0.52 6.31
CA ARG A 149 -7.72 1.02 5.19
C ARG A 149 -8.49 -0.08 4.47
N MET A 150 -7.86 -1.24 4.26
CA MET A 150 -8.51 -2.41 3.69
C MET A 150 -9.66 -2.90 4.58
N LYS A 151 -9.43 -2.98 5.89
CA LYS A 151 -10.46 -3.32 6.87
C LYS A 151 -11.61 -2.30 6.87
N ASP A 152 -11.30 -1.00 6.87
CA ASP A 152 -12.30 0.08 6.85
C ASP A 152 -13.16 0.06 5.56
N ARG A 153 -12.67 -0.59 4.49
CA ARG A 153 -13.38 -0.84 3.23
C ARG A 153 -14.10 -2.18 3.17
N GLY A 154 -14.12 -2.94 4.26
CA GLY A 154 -14.84 -4.20 4.35
C GLY A 154 -14.07 -5.42 3.83
N CYS A 155 -12.76 -5.35 3.64
CA CYS A 155 -11.98 -6.53 3.31
C CYS A 155 -12.01 -7.54 4.47
N GLU A 156 -12.38 -8.78 4.17
CA GLU A 156 -12.42 -9.88 5.12
C GLU A 156 -11.06 -10.55 5.31
N SER A 157 -10.23 -10.49 4.26
CA SER A 157 -8.88 -11.04 4.27
C SER A 157 -7.91 -10.15 3.50
N VAL A 158 -6.61 -10.32 3.78
CA VAL A 158 -5.54 -9.66 3.02
C VAL A 158 -4.49 -10.69 2.69
N THR A 159 -4.09 -10.72 1.42
CA THR A 159 -3.03 -11.59 0.91
C THR A 159 -1.81 -10.77 0.49
N LEU A 160 -0.67 -11.40 0.55
CA LEU A 160 0.59 -10.87 -0.01
C LEU A 160 1.44 -12.06 -0.48
N GLU A 161 2.22 -11.83 -1.52
CA GLU A 161 3.19 -12.78 -2.00
C GLU A 161 4.60 -12.34 -1.60
N THR A 162 5.41 -13.30 -1.13
CA THR A 162 6.80 -13.04 -0.77
C THR A 162 7.69 -14.17 -1.25
N VAL A 163 8.89 -13.84 -1.70
CA VAL A 163 9.90 -14.83 -2.07
C VAL A 163 10.82 -15.06 -0.86
N SER A 164 10.85 -16.29 -0.37
CA SER A 164 11.83 -16.70 0.64
C SER A 164 13.09 -17.20 -0.05
N VAL A 165 14.20 -16.51 0.13
CA VAL A 165 15.52 -16.99 -0.31
C VAL A 165 16.15 -17.74 0.87
N PHE A 166 16.25 -19.06 0.75
CA PHE A 166 17.02 -19.86 1.69
C PHE A 166 18.50 -19.81 1.28
N VAL A 167 19.32 -19.12 2.04
CA VAL A 167 20.78 -19.24 1.91
C VAL A 167 21.21 -20.45 2.74
N VAL A 168 21.59 -21.51 2.06
CA VAL A 168 22.21 -22.67 2.71
C VAL A 168 23.70 -22.36 2.85
N TRP A 169 24.19 -22.34 4.09
CA TRP A 169 25.61 -22.17 4.43
C TRP A 169 26.33 -23.51 4.41
#